data_05dd2136ed47e426497e68e93f83793e
#
_entry.id   05dd2136ed47e426497e68e93f83793e
#
_cell.length_a   1.000
_cell.length_b   1.000
_cell.length_c   1.000
_cell.angle_alpha   90.00
_cell.angle_beta   90.00
_cell.angle_gamma   90.00
#
_symmetry.space_group_name_H-M   'P 1'
#
loop_
_entity.id
_entity.type
_entity.pdbx_description
1 polymer ?
#
loop_
_entity_poly.entity_id
_entity_poly.type
_entity_poly.pdbx_seq_one_letter_code
_entity_poly.pdbx_strand_id
1 'polypeptide(L)'
;EELDKGNVKSVEFDSYEIDYTLVDDGHDSYDVKYYTGRIADEELLKELKTSKTSEGKPIKINAAIPDNTSTWVLNILSFIIPLLLLWVLFAFLSKKMGGSMGMGVGKSTAKVYVEKSTGVTFKDVAGQDEAKESLQEVVDFLHNPGKYKTIGAKLPKGALLVGPPGTGKTLLAKAVAGEAGVPFFSLAGSDFVEMFVGVGASRVRDLFKEAQKMAPCIIFIDEIDAIGKSRDSKFGSGNDEREQTLNQLLAEMDGFDTSKGLLILAATNRPEVLDKALLRPGRFDRRIIVDKPDLKGRLETLKVHSKDVKMDETVDLDALALATAGLVG
;
A
#
# COMPACT_ATOMS: atom_id res chain seq x y z
N GLU A 1 -33.29 -73.69 6.72
CA GLU A 1 -34.03 -74.37 7.74
C GLU A 1 -35.50 -73.88 7.84
N GLU A 2 -35.74 -72.59 8.03
CA GLU A 2 -37.12 -72.04 8.02
C GLU A 2 -37.71 -72.00 6.60
N LEU A 3 -36.86 -71.85 5.59
CA LEU A 3 -37.25 -71.96 4.18
C LEU A 3 -37.71 -73.37 3.82
N ASP A 4 -36.98 -74.37 4.28
CA ASP A 4 -37.30 -75.82 4.03
C ASP A 4 -38.62 -76.24 4.68
N LYS A 5 -38.98 -75.59 5.82
CA LYS A 5 -40.26 -75.83 6.49
C LYS A 5 -41.42 -75.06 5.82
N GLY A 6 -41.15 -74.23 4.80
CA GLY A 6 -42.17 -73.43 4.16
C GLY A 6 -42.71 -72.28 5.03
N ASN A 7 -42.00 -71.93 6.07
CA ASN A 7 -42.41 -70.87 7.08
C ASN A 7 -42.05 -69.50 6.70
N VAL A 8 -41.35 -69.26 5.61
CA VAL A 8 -40.93 -67.88 5.19
C VAL A 8 -42.03 -67.24 4.36
N LYS A 9 -42.51 -66.05 4.81
CA LYS A 9 -43.58 -65.24 4.20
C LYS A 9 -43.04 -64.22 3.20
N SER A 10 -42.04 -63.46 3.60
CA SER A 10 -41.42 -62.53 2.71
C SER A 10 -39.91 -62.37 3.02
N VAL A 11 -39.12 -62.01 2.00
CA VAL A 11 -37.69 -61.75 2.11
C VAL A 11 -37.39 -60.40 1.46
N GLU A 12 -36.66 -59.63 2.14
CA GLU A 12 -36.15 -58.31 1.66
C GLU A 12 -34.62 -58.34 1.67
N PHE A 13 -34.02 -58.07 0.52
CA PHE A 13 -32.56 -58.02 0.38
C PHE A 13 -32.08 -56.55 0.52
N ASP A 14 -31.28 -56.30 1.53
CA ASP A 14 -30.53 -55.04 1.67
C ASP A 14 -29.07 -55.28 1.25
N SER A 15 -28.28 -54.20 1.26
CA SER A 15 -26.87 -54.20 0.88
C SER A 15 -26.01 -55.11 1.77
N TYR A 16 -26.35 -55.24 3.04
CA TYR A 16 -25.55 -55.92 4.05
C TYR A 16 -26.27 -57.06 4.72
N GLU A 17 -27.61 -57.10 4.72
CA GLU A 17 -28.41 -58.05 5.44
C GLU A 17 -29.61 -58.53 4.60
N ILE A 18 -30.19 -59.63 5.02
CA ILE A 18 -31.41 -60.23 4.46
C ILE A 18 -32.42 -60.17 5.59
N ASP A 19 -33.48 -59.44 5.42
CA ASP A 19 -34.60 -59.37 6.33
C ASP A 19 -35.65 -60.36 5.87
N TYR A 20 -36.24 -61.12 6.78
CA TYR A 20 -37.32 -62.05 6.44
C TYR A 20 -38.41 -62.04 7.51
N THR A 21 -39.63 -62.36 7.09
CA THR A 21 -40.75 -62.52 7.98
C THR A 21 -41.28 -63.95 7.84
N LEU A 22 -41.80 -64.48 8.94
CA LEU A 22 -42.34 -65.85 8.95
C LEU A 22 -43.89 -65.83 8.77
N VAL A 23 -44.46 -66.97 8.35
CA VAL A 23 -45.90 -67.15 8.18
C VAL A 23 -46.54 -67.31 9.56
N ASP A 24 -45.88 -68.02 10.48
CA ASP A 24 -46.26 -68.16 11.86
C ASP A 24 -45.04 -67.81 12.73
N ASP A 25 -45.09 -66.65 13.34
CA ASP A 25 -44.02 -66.15 14.22
C ASP A 25 -44.47 -66.22 15.70
N GLY A 26 -45.66 -66.76 15.97
CA GLY A 26 -46.22 -66.85 17.30
C GLY A 26 -46.84 -65.53 17.80
N HIS A 27 -46.98 -64.53 16.91
CA HIS A 27 -47.57 -63.25 17.23
C HIS A 27 -48.76 -62.89 16.32
N ASP A 28 -49.97 -62.82 16.89
CA ASP A 28 -51.20 -62.60 16.11
C ASP A 28 -51.41 -61.18 15.64
N SER A 29 -50.62 -60.21 16.14
CA SER A 29 -50.92 -58.75 15.97
C SER A 29 -49.89 -58.00 15.12
N TYR A 30 -48.71 -58.56 14.85
CA TYR A 30 -47.64 -57.87 14.07
C TYR A 30 -46.64 -58.89 13.48
N ASP A 31 -46.13 -58.62 12.28
CA ASP A 31 -45.10 -59.48 11.66
C ASP A 31 -43.75 -59.14 12.30
N VAL A 32 -43.02 -60.08 12.86
CA VAL A 32 -41.68 -59.90 13.39
C VAL A 32 -40.69 -60.03 12.23
N LYS A 33 -39.83 -59.03 12.07
CA LYS A 33 -38.73 -59.09 11.11
C LYS A 33 -37.50 -59.73 11.74
N TYR A 34 -37.02 -60.77 11.10
CA TYR A 34 -35.78 -61.45 11.41
C TYR A 34 -34.73 -61.02 10.40
N TYR A 35 -33.47 -60.89 10.79
CA TYR A 35 -32.39 -60.54 9.88
C TYR A 35 -31.23 -61.56 9.94
N THR A 36 -30.54 -61.70 8.82
CA THR A 36 -29.31 -62.46 8.71
C THR A 36 -28.33 -61.71 7.78
N GLY A 37 -27.03 -61.95 8.01
CA GLY A 37 -26.00 -61.39 7.14
C GLY A 37 -26.13 -61.87 5.70
N ARG A 38 -25.93 -60.97 4.73
CA ARG A 38 -25.99 -61.33 3.32
C ARG A 38 -24.76 -62.14 2.90
N ILE A 39 -24.96 -63.33 2.45
CA ILE A 39 -23.96 -64.13 1.75
C ILE A 39 -24.29 -64.05 0.26
N ALA A 40 -23.28 -63.88 -0.60
CA ALA A 40 -23.47 -63.90 -2.04
C ALA A 40 -23.70 -65.35 -2.50
N ASP A 41 -24.93 -65.79 -2.45
CA ASP A 41 -25.36 -67.13 -2.86
C ASP A 41 -26.45 -67.04 -3.94
N GLU A 42 -26.09 -67.37 -5.18
CA GLU A 42 -27.02 -67.35 -6.30
C GLU A 42 -28.04 -68.52 -6.25
N GLU A 43 -27.74 -69.61 -5.51
CA GLU A 43 -28.63 -70.74 -5.34
C GLU A 43 -29.79 -70.39 -4.43
N LEU A 44 -29.55 -69.64 -3.35
CA LEU A 44 -30.56 -69.11 -2.43
C LEU A 44 -31.67 -68.34 -3.17
N LEU A 45 -31.32 -67.54 -4.14
CA LEU A 45 -32.28 -66.74 -4.91
C LEU A 45 -33.13 -67.58 -5.85
N LYS A 46 -32.56 -68.64 -6.39
CA LYS A 46 -33.29 -69.66 -7.19
C LYS A 46 -34.22 -70.48 -6.31
N GLU A 47 -33.77 -70.92 -5.14
CA GLU A 47 -34.52 -71.66 -4.16
C GLU A 47 -35.69 -70.82 -3.62
N LEU A 48 -35.52 -69.61 -3.25
CA LEU A 48 -36.57 -68.64 -2.83
C LEU A 48 -37.64 -68.49 -3.92
N LYS A 49 -37.27 -68.43 -5.19
CA LYS A 49 -38.24 -68.29 -6.31
C LYS A 49 -39.05 -69.58 -6.57
N THR A 50 -38.51 -70.72 -6.24
CA THR A 50 -39.20 -72.00 -6.44
C THR A 50 -39.97 -72.49 -5.22
N SER A 51 -39.60 -72.03 -4.03
CA SER A 51 -40.24 -72.38 -2.76
C SER A 51 -41.58 -71.66 -2.58
N LYS A 52 -42.48 -72.33 -1.91
CA LYS A 52 -43.81 -71.83 -1.55
C LYS A 52 -43.98 -71.83 -0.03
N THR A 53 -44.80 -70.92 0.46
CA THR A 53 -45.18 -70.92 1.88
C THR A 53 -45.99 -72.16 2.25
N SER A 54 -46.11 -72.46 3.53
CA SER A 54 -46.94 -73.52 4.05
C SER A 54 -48.40 -73.48 3.57
N GLU A 55 -48.85 -72.22 3.22
CA GLU A 55 -50.18 -72.01 2.63
C GLU A 55 -50.21 -72.11 1.10
N GLY A 56 -49.14 -72.54 0.45
CA GLY A 56 -49.02 -72.68 -1.01
C GLY A 56 -48.85 -71.41 -1.80
N LYS A 57 -48.67 -70.30 -1.15
CA LYS A 57 -48.46 -68.94 -1.76
C LYS A 57 -46.97 -68.77 -2.13
N PRO A 58 -46.67 -68.02 -3.18
CA PRO A 58 -45.29 -67.64 -3.48
C PRO A 58 -44.69 -66.70 -2.43
N ILE A 59 -43.40 -66.89 -2.07
CA ILE A 59 -42.68 -66.02 -1.15
C ILE A 59 -42.52 -64.63 -1.82
N LYS A 60 -42.82 -63.58 -1.09
CA LYS A 60 -42.60 -62.23 -1.59
C LYS A 60 -41.12 -61.85 -1.46
N ILE A 61 -40.45 -61.53 -2.60
CA ILE A 61 -39.05 -61.19 -2.64
C ILE A 61 -38.98 -59.70 -3.00
N ASN A 62 -38.43 -58.86 -2.09
CA ASN A 62 -38.21 -57.49 -2.27
C ASN A 62 -36.69 -57.19 -2.25
N ALA A 63 -36.27 -56.12 -2.88
CA ALA A 63 -34.92 -55.56 -2.73
C ALA A 63 -35.03 -54.16 -2.20
N ALA A 64 -34.35 -53.87 -1.14
CA ALA A 64 -34.28 -52.51 -0.59
C ALA A 64 -33.55 -51.61 -1.60
N ILE A 65 -34.15 -50.51 -1.97
CA ILE A 65 -33.49 -49.49 -2.78
C ILE A 65 -32.67 -48.65 -1.80
N PRO A 66 -31.33 -48.64 -1.89
CA PRO A 66 -30.53 -47.84 -0.97
C PRO A 66 -30.88 -46.37 -1.10
N ASP A 67 -31.36 -45.79 -0.02
CA ASP A 67 -31.63 -44.36 0.05
C ASP A 67 -30.32 -43.61 0.25
N ASN A 68 -29.71 -43.18 -0.87
CA ASN A 68 -28.47 -42.44 -0.88
C ASN A 68 -28.66 -40.98 -0.50
N THR A 69 -29.90 -40.52 -0.20
CA THR A 69 -30.22 -39.11 0.05
C THR A 69 -29.50 -38.56 1.28
N SER A 70 -29.37 -39.36 2.33
CA SER A 70 -28.65 -38.98 3.55
C SER A 70 -27.12 -38.94 3.37
N THR A 71 -26.59 -39.84 2.53
CA THR A 71 -25.13 -39.99 2.35
C THR A 71 -24.52 -38.85 1.57
N TRP A 72 -25.14 -38.38 0.49
CA TRP A 72 -24.63 -37.24 -0.26
C TRP A 72 -24.80 -35.92 0.50
N VAL A 73 -25.88 -35.76 1.29
CA VAL A 73 -26.08 -34.60 2.19
C VAL A 73 -24.98 -34.54 3.24
N LEU A 74 -24.66 -35.68 3.89
CA LEU A 74 -23.56 -35.76 4.85
C LEU A 74 -22.21 -35.45 4.22
N ASN A 75 -21.97 -35.94 3.00
CA ASN A 75 -20.74 -35.62 2.25
C ASN A 75 -20.62 -34.12 1.92
N ILE A 76 -21.68 -33.48 1.45
CA ILE A 76 -21.68 -32.02 1.21
C ILE A 76 -21.48 -31.26 2.51
N LEU A 77 -22.14 -31.67 3.59
CA LEU A 77 -22.00 -31.03 4.89
C LEU A 77 -20.56 -31.14 5.44
N SER A 78 -19.90 -32.27 5.21
CA SER A 78 -18.51 -32.51 5.62
C SER A 78 -17.50 -31.59 4.91
N PHE A 79 -17.81 -31.10 3.70
CA PHE A 79 -17.03 -30.11 2.99
C PHE A 79 -17.41 -28.64 3.35
N ILE A 80 -18.71 -28.38 3.53
CA ILE A 80 -19.20 -27.03 3.81
C ILE A 80 -18.86 -26.57 5.23
N ILE A 81 -18.99 -27.46 6.22
CA ILE A 81 -18.74 -27.10 7.64
C ILE A 81 -17.31 -26.60 7.88
N PRO A 82 -16.23 -27.29 7.44
CA PRO A 82 -14.86 -26.77 7.64
C PRO A 82 -14.61 -25.49 6.87
N LEU A 83 -15.19 -25.32 5.67
CA LEU A 83 -15.09 -24.08 4.90
C LEU A 83 -15.77 -22.91 5.60
N LEU A 84 -16.92 -23.12 6.21
CA LEU A 84 -17.67 -22.12 6.98
C LEU A 84 -16.94 -21.76 8.28
N LEU A 85 -16.36 -22.77 8.97
CA LEU A 85 -15.52 -22.55 10.14
C LEU A 85 -14.27 -21.73 9.79
N LEU A 86 -13.64 -22.06 8.68
CA LEU A 86 -12.45 -21.33 8.19
C LEU A 86 -12.80 -19.89 7.80
N TRP A 87 -13.99 -19.67 7.20
CA TRP A 87 -14.49 -18.35 6.89
C TRP A 87 -14.82 -17.52 8.15
N VAL A 88 -15.47 -18.15 9.14
CA VAL A 88 -15.77 -17.51 10.46
C VAL A 88 -14.47 -17.19 11.20
N LEU A 89 -13.51 -18.14 11.22
CA LEU A 89 -12.19 -17.92 11.80
C LEU A 89 -11.47 -16.75 11.11
N PHE A 90 -11.49 -16.70 9.78
CA PHE A 90 -10.92 -15.61 8.99
C PHE A 90 -11.61 -14.28 9.28
N ALA A 91 -12.94 -14.27 9.36
CA ALA A 91 -13.70 -13.08 9.73
C ALA A 91 -13.42 -12.61 11.17
N PHE A 92 -13.21 -13.55 12.10
CA PHE A 92 -12.87 -13.24 13.50
C PHE A 92 -11.43 -12.72 13.61
N LEU A 93 -10.46 -13.35 12.91
CA LEU A 93 -9.08 -12.86 12.85
C LEU A 93 -8.99 -11.49 12.19
N SER A 94 -9.72 -11.26 11.10
CA SER A 94 -9.74 -9.96 10.41
C SER A 94 -10.32 -8.86 11.28
N LYS A 95 -11.29 -9.18 12.14
CA LYS A 95 -11.86 -8.24 13.12
C LYS A 95 -10.91 -7.95 14.29
N LYS A 96 -10.12 -8.95 14.72
CA LYS A 96 -9.17 -8.83 15.84
C LYS A 96 -7.82 -8.23 15.42
N MET A 97 -7.41 -8.38 14.17
CA MET A 97 -6.22 -7.78 13.59
C MET A 97 -6.44 -6.39 13.03
N GLY A 98 -7.51 -5.69 13.45
CA GLY A 98 -7.77 -4.30 13.11
C GLY A 98 -7.80 -4.07 11.60
N GLY A 99 -8.93 -4.36 10.98
CA GLY A 99 -9.40 -3.72 9.74
C GLY A 99 -8.47 -3.51 8.54
N SER A 100 -7.38 -4.24 8.37
CA SER A 100 -6.39 -3.94 7.34
C SER A 100 -5.97 -5.13 6.47
N MET A 101 -6.82 -6.10 6.25
CA MET A 101 -6.55 -7.16 5.27
C MET A 101 -7.55 -7.16 4.11
N GLY A 102 -8.19 -6.01 3.87
CA GLY A 102 -8.95 -5.73 2.67
C GLY A 102 -8.12 -4.86 1.75
N MET A 103 -7.47 -5.45 0.75
CA MET A 103 -6.94 -4.81 -0.47
C MET A 103 -6.50 -3.33 -0.33
N GLY A 104 -5.67 -3.04 0.66
CA GLY A 104 -5.00 -1.75 0.84
C GLY A 104 -3.57 -1.78 0.29
N VAL A 105 -3.32 -2.53 -0.78
CA VAL A 105 -2.10 -2.40 -1.57
C VAL A 105 -2.22 -1.07 -2.30
N GLY A 106 -1.86 0.02 -1.62
CA GLY A 106 -1.89 1.36 -2.25
C GLY A 106 -2.14 2.54 -1.31
N LYS A 107 -2.49 2.33 -0.04
CA LYS A 107 -2.41 3.43 0.93
C LYS A 107 -1.01 3.45 1.52
N SER A 108 -0.13 4.18 0.86
CA SER A 108 1.17 4.53 1.41
C SER A 108 0.95 5.25 2.74
N THR A 109 1.36 4.62 3.85
CA THR A 109 1.52 5.28 5.16
C THR A 109 2.83 6.07 5.18
N ALA A 110 3.26 6.64 4.07
CA ALA A 110 4.35 7.60 4.07
C ALA A 110 3.90 8.77 4.93
N LYS A 111 4.56 8.97 6.05
CA LYS A 111 4.40 10.18 6.86
C LYS A 111 4.87 11.33 5.99
N VAL A 112 3.95 11.98 5.31
CA VAL A 112 4.21 13.27 4.69
C VAL A 112 4.49 14.21 5.86
N TYR A 113 5.73 14.64 5.99
CA TYR A 113 6.08 15.62 7.01
C TYR A 113 5.53 16.97 6.60
N VAL A 114 4.41 17.35 7.21
CA VAL A 114 3.78 18.66 7.01
C VAL A 114 4.10 19.53 8.20
N GLU A 115 4.93 20.54 7.99
CA GLU A 115 5.16 21.60 8.96
C GLU A 115 4.18 22.73 8.63
N LYS A 116 3.18 22.98 9.48
CA LYS A 116 2.23 24.07 9.28
C LYS A 116 2.89 25.45 9.35
N SER A 117 3.97 25.55 10.08
CA SER A 117 4.84 26.72 10.17
C SER A 117 6.25 26.22 10.47
N THR A 118 7.23 26.64 9.67
CA THR A 118 8.63 26.23 9.85
C THR A 118 9.32 26.97 10.98
N GLY A 119 8.80 28.14 11.38
CA GLY A 119 9.45 29.01 12.37
C GLY A 119 10.79 29.62 11.93
N VAL A 120 11.23 29.31 10.70
CA VAL A 120 12.53 29.76 10.12
C VAL A 120 12.25 30.81 9.08
N THR A 121 13.02 31.89 9.10
CA THR A 121 12.92 33.02 8.15
C THR A 121 14.25 33.28 7.45
N PHE A 122 14.30 34.19 6.50
CA PHE A 122 15.56 34.59 5.84
C PHE A 122 16.61 35.18 6.81
N LYS A 123 16.19 35.61 7.98
CA LYS A 123 17.11 36.12 9.04
C LYS A 123 17.92 35.00 9.68
N ASP A 124 17.40 33.78 9.63
CA ASP A 124 18.04 32.57 10.20
C ASP A 124 18.99 31.90 9.20
N VAL A 125 18.98 32.35 7.95
CA VAL A 125 19.89 31.89 6.90
C VAL A 125 21.02 32.89 6.75
N ALA A 126 22.23 32.50 7.06
CA ALA A 126 23.42 33.33 6.93
C ALA A 126 23.89 33.40 5.46
N GLY A 127 24.31 34.55 5.00
CA GLY A 127 24.75 34.77 3.62
C GLY A 127 23.66 34.45 2.59
N GLN A 128 24.07 33.96 1.41
CA GLN A 128 23.18 33.54 0.32
C GLN A 128 22.28 34.67 -0.19
N ASP A 129 22.81 35.89 -0.22
CA ASP A 129 22.02 37.10 -0.53
C ASP A 129 21.35 37.03 -1.90
N GLU A 130 22.07 36.56 -2.94
CA GLU A 130 21.54 36.41 -4.29
C GLU A 130 20.43 35.32 -4.38
N ALA A 131 20.61 34.20 -3.66
CA ALA A 131 19.60 33.16 -3.61
C ALA A 131 18.34 33.64 -2.88
N LYS A 132 18.50 34.41 -1.78
CA LYS A 132 17.38 35.03 -1.06
C LYS A 132 16.62 36.04 -1.92
N GLU A 133 17.33 36.88 -2.65
CA GLU A 133 16.72 37.86 -3.56
C GLU A 133 15.90 37.16 -4.65
N SER A 134 16.46 36.14 -5.28
CA SER A 134 15.77 35.30 -6.29
C SER A 134 14.53 34.62 -5.73
N LEU A 135 14.52 34.24 -4.45
CA LEU A 135 13.40 33.60 -3.77
C LEU A 135 12.37 34.58 -3.23
N GLN A 136 12.75 35.87 -3.06
CA GLN A 136 11.83 36.93 -2.58
C GLN A 136 10.62 37.09 -3.52
N GLU A 137 10.83 37.00 -4.83
CA GLU A 137 9.73 37.03 -5.79
C GLU A 137 8.73 35.86 -5.58
N VAL A 138 9.25 34.71 -5.18
CA VAL A 138 8.45 33.51 -4.88
C VAL A 138 7.63 33.75 -3.61
N VAL A 139 8.23 34.31 -2.58
CA VAL A 139 7.55 34.69 -1.33
C VAL A 139 6.42 35.70 -1.61
N ASP A 140 6.71 36.74 -2.37
CA ASP A 140 5.72 37.77 -2.73
C ASP A 140 4.54 37.19 -3.51
N PHE A 141 4.81 36.21 -4.36
CA PHE A 141 3.76 35.49 -5.07
C PHE A 141 2.87 34.65 -4.12
N LEU A 142 3.47 33.89 -3.21
CA LEU A 142 2.72 33.07 -2.26
C LEU A 142 1.84 33.92 -1.34
N HIS A 143 2.29 35.15 -1.01
CA HIS A 143 1.51 36.13 -0.25
C HIS A 143 0.33 36.69 -1.06
N ASN A 144 0.55 37.00 -2.34
CA ASN A 144 -0.41 37.72 -3.17
C ASN A 144 -0.61 37.10 -4.56
N PRO A 145 -1.07 35.84 -4.66
CA PRO A 145 -1.20 35.13 -5.95
C PRO A 145 -2.17 35.87 -6.91
N GLY A 146 -3.17 36.55 -6.38
CA GLY A 146 -4.15 37.30 -7.17
C GLY A 146 -3.55 38.49 -7.95
N LYS A 147 -2.55 39.16 -7.40
CA LYS A 147 -1.86 40.32 -8.05
C LYS A 147 -1.18 39.85 -9.35
N TYR A 148 -0.51 38.72 -9.31
CA TYR A 148 0.21 38.17 -10.47
C TYR A 148 -0.74 37.67 -11.55
N LYS A 149 -1.89 37.09 -11.15
CA LYS A 149 -2.93 36.70 -12.08
C LYS A 149 -3.52 37.89 -12.86
N THR A 150 -3.72 39.03 -12.19
CA THR A 150 -4.32 40.21 -12.82
C THR A 150 -3.42 40.81 -13.92
N ILE A 151 -2.10 40.73 -13.77
CA ILE A 151 -1.14 41.25 -14.77
C ILE A 151 -0.76 40.17 -15.81
N GLY A 152 -1.35 38.95 -15.76
CA GLY A 152 -1.08 37.86 -16.69
C GLY A 152 0.33 37.25 -16.55
N ALA A 153 1.02 37.48 -15.44
CA ALA A 153 2.33 36.89 -15.20
C ALA A 153 2.24 35.39 -15.02
N LYS A 154 3.04 34.66 -15.77
CA LYS A 154 3.20 33.20 -15.60
C LYS A 154 4.23 32.95 -14.51
N LEU A 155 3.78 32.33 -13.44
CA LEU A 155 4.65 31.99 -12.34
C LEU A 155 5.38 30.68 -12.58
N PRO A 156 6.62 30.56 -12.10
CA PRO A 156 7.31 29.28 -12.14
C PRO A 156 6.55 28.24 -11.32
N LYS A 157 6.38 27.05 -11.87
CA LYS A 157 5.80 25.91 -11.14
C LYS A 157 6.76 25.39 -10.08
N GLY A 158 8.06 25.51 -10.35
CA GLY A 158 9.08 25.03 -9.44
C GLY A 158 10.41 25.75 -9.60
N ALA A 159 11.19 25.71 -8.53
CA ALA A 159 12.57 26.17 -8.55
C ALA A 159 13.50 25.07 -8.01
N LEU A 160 14.69 24.98 -8.61
CA LEU A 160 15.71 24.00 -8.26
C LEU A 160 16.86 24.70 -7.53
N LEU A 161 17.09 24.34 -6.27
CA LEU A 161 18.22 24.77 -5.47
C LEU A 161 19.42 23.87 -5.81
N VAL A 162 20.48 24.48 -6.33
CA VAL A 162 21.67 23.75 -6.81
C VAL A 162 22.89 24.23 -6.04
N GLY A 163 23.66 23.31 -5.50
CA GLY A 163 24.93 23.66 -4.84
C GLY A 163 25.54 22.51 -4.05
N PRO A 164 26.77 22.66 -3.56
CA PRO A 164 27.45 21.67 -2.77
C PRO A 164 26.68 21.22 -1.53
N PRO A 165 26.95 20.05 -0.95
CA PRO A 165 26.35 19.65 0.33
C PRO A 165 26.79 20.63 1.44
N GLY A 166 25.91 20.82 2.43
CA GLY A 166 26.19 21.69 3.58
C GLY A 166 26.01 23.20 3.33
N THR A 167 25.57 23.64 2.14
CA THR A 167 25.37 25.05 1.84
C THR A 167 24.03 25.63 2.32
N GLY A 168 23.21 24.84 3.04
CA GLY A 168 21.96 25.30 3.64
C GLY A 168 20.73 25.28 2.72
N LYS A 169 20.72 24.49 1.62
CA LYS A 169 19.58 24.42 0.69
C LYS A 169 18.25 24.08 1.37
N THR A 170 18.25 23.08 2.24
CA THR A 170 17.06 22.67 3.01
C THR A 170 16.61 23.76 3.98
N LEU A 171 17.55 24.43 4.65
CA LEU A 171 17.25 25.55 5.55
C LEU A 171 16.66 26.75 4.77
N LEU A 172 17.23 27.03 3.60
CA LEU A 172 16.76 28.09 2.72
C LEU A 172 15.32 27.82 2.23
N ALA A 173 15.01 26.55 1.86
CA ALA A 173 13.64 26.17 1.47
C ALA A 173 12.65 26.33 2.63
N LYS A 174 13.05 25.97 3.85
CA LYS A 174 12.23 26.21 5.06
C LYS A 174 12.03 27.69 5.33
N ALA A 175 13.06 28.50 5.12
CA ALA A 175 12.99 29.96 5.31
C ALA A 175 12.01 30.60 4.32
N VAL A 176 11.96 30.16 3.07
CA VAL A 176 10.97 30.62 2.08
C VAL A 176 9.54 30.34 2.56
N ALA A 177 9.29 29.16 3.10
CA ALA A 177 7.96 28.82 3.61
C ALA A 177 7.59 29.61 4.86
N GLY A 178 8.56 29.84 5.76
CA GLY A 178 8.34 30.64 6.95
C GLY A 178 8.14 32.12 6.64
N GLU A 179 8.90 32.65 5.70
CA GLU A 179 8.73 34.04 5.23
C GLU A 179 7.39 34.26 4.53
N ALA A 180 6.96 33.24 3.73
CA ALA A 180 5.65 33.27 3.08
C ALA A 180 4.48 32.89 4.02
N GLY A 181 4.74 32.37 5.22
CA GLY A 181 3.71 31.97 6.18
C GLY A 181 2.81 30.84 5.69
N VAL A 182 3.36 29.95 4.85
CA VAL A 182 2.61 28.85 4.24
C VAL A 182 3.07 27.47 4.73
N PRO A 183 2.19 26.44 4.69
CA PRO A 183 2.57 25.06 5.01
C PRO A 183 3.71 24.55 4.14
N PHE A 184 4.59 23.76 4.75
CA PHE A 184 5.78 23.17 4.13
C PHE A 184 5.71 21.65 4.17
N PHE A 185 5.68 21.05 3.00
CA PHE A 185 5.73 19.60 2.81
C PHE A 185 7.16 19.21 2.47
N SER A 186 7.84 18.43 3.30
CA SER A 186 9.23 18.03 3.09
C SER A 186 9.35 16.51 2.93
N LEU A 187 10.04 16.11 1.84
CA LEU A 187 10.38 14.71 1.57
C LEU A 187 11.80 14.65 0.99
N ALA A 188 12.50 13.56 1.27
CA ALA A 188 13.73 13.24 0.55
C ALA A 188 13.39 12.46 -0.74
N GLY A 189 14.17 12.66 -1.78
CA GLY A 189 14.03 11.89 -3.03
C GLY A 189 14.13 10.38 -2.80
N SER A 190 14.92 9.94 -1.82
CA SER A 190 15.02 8.55 -1.39
C SER A 190 13.72 7.98 -0.83
N ASP A 191 12.84 8.82 -0.26
CA ASP A 191 11.55 8.38 0.31
C ASP A 191 10.59 7.87 -0.77
N PHE A 192 10.86 8.20 -2.02
CA PHE A 192 10.07 7.74 -3.17
C PHE A 192 10.62 6.46 -3.79
N VAL A 193 11.82 6.02 -3.40
CA VAL A 193 12.46 4.81 -3.93
C VAL A 193 12.17 3.66 -2.99
N GLU A 194 11.26 2.78 -3.39
CA GLU A 194 10.88 1.61 -2.61
C GLU A 194 11.22 0.32 -3.36
N MET A 195 11.20 -0.80 -2.64
CA MET A 195 11.48 -2.11 -3.23
C MET A 195 10.32 -2.64 -4.10
N PHE A 196 9.11 -2.06 -3.94
CA PHE A 196 7.91 -2.50 -4.65
C PHE A 196 7.51 -1.50 -5.72
N VAL A 197 7.37 -1.99 -6.95
CA VAL A 197 7.00 -1.19 -8.13
C VAL A 197 5.64 -0.49 -7.92
N GLY A 198 5.60 0.81 -8.19
CA GLY A 198 4.39 1.63 -8.11
C GLY A 198 4.10 2.30 -6.77
N VAL A 199 4.83 1.96 -5.70
CA VAL A 199 4.65 2.59 -4.38
C VAL A 199 5.14 4.04 -4.42
N GLY A 200 6.31 4.30 -5.01
CA GLY A 200 6.84 5.66 -5.18
C GLY A 200 5.91 6.57 -5.97
N ALA A 201 5.39 6.09 -7.10
CA ALA A 201 4.41 6.84 -7.90
C ALA A 201 3.11 7.14 -7.14
N SER A 202 2.64 6.21 -6.30
CA SER A 202 1.48 6.45 -5.44
C SER A 202 1.76 7.54 -4.39
N ARG A 203 2.95 7.52 -3.77
CA ARG A 203 3.37 8.55 -2.81
C ARG A 203 3.42 9.95 -3.42
N VAL A 204 3.97 10.07 -4.63
CA VAL A 204 3.96 11.34 -5.36
C VAL A 204 2.52 11.85 -5.55
N ARG A 205 1.62 11.00 -6.01
CA ARG A 205 0.22 11.37 -6.23
C ARG A 205 -0.48 11.79 -4.94
N ASP A 206 -0.27 11.05 -3.86
CA ASP A 206 -0.87 11.35 -2.56
C ASP A 206 -0.33 12.66 -1.97
N LEU A 207 0.99 12.91 -2.11
CA LEU A 207 1.63 14.17 -1.72
C LEU A 207 0.98 15.38 -2.42
N PHE A 208 0.89 15.34 -3.75
CA PHE A 208 0.29 16.43 -4.52
C PHE A 208 -1.19 16.64 -4.18
N LYS A 209 -1.94 15.56 -3.98
CA LYS A 209 -3.34 15.61 -3.57
C LYS A 209 -3.53 16.28 -2.20
N GLU A 210 -2.67 15.97 -1.22
CA GLU A 210 -2.72 16.60 0.10
C GLU A 210 -2.26 18.06 0.04
N ALA A 211 -1.19 18.37 -0.70
CA ALA A 211 -0.71 19.73 -0.87
C ALA A 211 -1.75 20.63 -1.56
N GLN A 212 -2.45 20.13 -2.57
CA GLN A 212 -3.53 20.88 -3.24
C GLN A 212 -4.70 21.24 -2.30
N LYS A 213 -4.96 20.44 -1.27
CA LYS A 213 -5.99 20.74 -0.25
C LYS A 213 -5.54 21.85 0.72
N MET A 214 -4.23 21.98 0.91
CA MET A 214 -3.64 22.93 1.85
C MET A 214 -3.02 24.16 1.16
N ALA A 215 -3.26 24.34 -0.12
CA ALA A 215 -2.76 25.50 -0.86
C ALA A 215 -3.34 26.82 -0.31
N PRO A 216 -2.54 27.91 -0.18
CA PRO A 216 -1.16 28.02 -0.66
C PRO A 216 -0.17 27.23 0.20
N CYS A 217 0.81 26.53 -0.43
CA CYS A 217 1.82 25.76 0.28
C CYS A 217 3.06 25.50 -0.60
N ILE A 218 4.12 25.02 0.03
CA ILE A 218 5.36 24.61 -0.65
C ILE A 218 5.55 23.10 -0.50
N ILE A 219 5.82 22.42 -1.63
CA ILE A 219 6.37 21.05 -1.64
C ILE A 219 7.88 21.17 -1.81
N PHE A 220 8.65 20.60 -0.90
CA PHE A 220 10.11 20.54 -0.99
C PHE A 220 10.57 19.09 -1.15
N ILE A 221 11.36 18.84 -2.18
CA ILE A 221 11.96 17.55 -2.48
C ILE A 221 13.48 17.68 -2.35
N ASP A 222 14.04 17.17 -1.27
CA ASP A 222 15.49 17.14 -1.09
C ASP A 222 16.09 15.98 -1.88
N GLU A 223 17.33 16.13 -2.31
CA GLU A 223 18.06 15.09 -3.06
C GLU A 223 17.24 14.53 -4.25
N ILE A 224 16.67 15.43 -5.06
CA ILE A 224 15.80 15.04 -6.20
C ILE A 224 16.52 14.12 -7.19
N ASP A 225 17.84 14.12 -7.22
CA ASP A 225 18.65 13.23 -8.05
C ASP A 225 18.49 11.75 -7.69
N ALA A 226 17.97 11.41 -6.51
CA ALA A 226 17.63 10.03 -6.17
C ALA A 226 16.56 9.42 -7.11
N ILE A 227 15.60 10.24 -7.56
CA ILE A 227 14.55 9.83 -8.51
C ILE A 227 14.73 10.43 -9.90
N GLY A 228 15.36 11.59 -10.00
CA GLY A 228 15.47 12.38 -11.22
C GLY A 228 16.69 12.10 -12.09
N LYS A 229 17.40 11.00 -11.85
CA LYS A 229 18.61 10.67 -12.60
C LYS A 229 18.29 10.33 -14.06
N SER A 230 19.09 10.91 -15.00
CA SER A 230 19.03 10.63 -16.44
C SER A 230 19.20 9.14 -16.76
N ARG A 231 18.55 8.71 -17.84
CA ARG A 231 18.61 7.35 -18.37
C ARG A 231 19.99 7.03 -18.95
N ASP A 232 20.91 6.56 -18.16
CA ASP A 232 22.08 5.87 -18.68
C ASP A 232 21.73 4.41 -18.92
N SER A 233 21.73 4.03 -20.18
CA SER A 233 21.40 2.72 -20.71
C SER A 233 22.39 1.65 -20.29
N LYS A 234 22.31 1.14 -19.06
CA LYS A 234 22.91 -0.16 -18.69
C LYS A 234 22.25 -0.76 -17.46
N PHE A 235 21.43 -1.79 -17.71
CA PHE A 235 21.05 -2.93 -16.86
C PHE A 235 20.63 -2.72 -15.40
N GLY A 236 19.35 -3.06 -15.08
CA GLY A 236 18.90 -3.46 -13.77
C GLY A 236 17.44 -3.13 -13.48
N SER A 237 16.67 -4.08 -12.99
CA SER A 237 15.24 -4.00 -12.59
C SER A 237 14.90 -2.92 -11.53
N GLY A 238 15.89 -2.25 -10.95
CA GLY A 238 15.70 -1.10 -10.06
C GLY A 238 15.48 0.24 -10.77
N ASN A 239 15.61 0.27 -12.10
CA ASN A 239 15.38 1.51 -12.86
C ASN A 239 13.90 1.74 -13.17
N ASP A 240 13.09 0.70 -13.29
CA ASP A 240 11.68 0.80 -13.68
C ASP A 240 10.84 1.56 -12.65
N GLU A 241 11.09 1.34 -11.35
CA GLU A 241 10.37 2.04 -10.28
C GLU A 241 10.73 3.53 -10.23
N ARG A 242 12.02 3.84 -10.30
CA ARG A 242 12.48 5.24 -10.34
C ARG A 242 11.92 5.98 -11.54
N GLU A 243 11.93 5.33 -12.71
CA GLU A 243 11.36 5.90 -13.93
C GLU A 243 9.85 6.12 -13.82
N GLN A 244 9.12 5.15 -13.25
CA GLN A 244 7.69 5.30 -13.01
C GLN A 244 7.40 6.44 -12.01
N THR A 245 8.20 6.56 -10.96
CA THR A 245 8.08 7.63 -9.97
C THR A 245 8.40 8.99 -10.58
N LEU A 246 9.47 9.09 -11.37
CA LEU A 246 9.82 10.30 -12.10
C LEU A 246 8.69 10.71 -13.08
N ASN A 247 8.20 9.77 -13.87
CA ASN A 247 7.11 10.04 -14.81
C ASN A 247 5.84 10.52 -14.08
N GLN A 248 5.53 9.97 -12.91
CA GLN A 248 4.40 10.43 -12.11
C GLN A 248 4.65 11.85 -11.58
N LEU A 249 5.87 12.14 -11.08
CA LEU A 249 6.22 13.51 -10.64
C LEU A 249 6.05 14.52 -11.78
N LEU A 250 6.54 14.19 -12.97
CA LEU A 250 6.41 15.05 -14.15
C LEU A 250 4.92 15.26 -14.52
N ALA A 251 4.11 14.22 -14.45
CA ALA A 251 2.67 14.31 -14.71
C ALA A 251 1.95 15.20 -13.69
N GLU A 252 2.27 15.05 -12.40
CA GLU A 252 1.69 15.92 -11.37
C GLU A 252 2.14 17.38 -11.52
N MET A 253 3.44 17.63 -11.85
CA MET A 253 3.94 18.96 -12.13
C MET A 253 3.25 19.62 -13.33
N ASP A 254 2.96 18.84 -14.37
CA ASP A 254 2.26 19.38 -15.55
C ASP A 254 0.78 19.66 -15.26
N GLY A 255 0.16 18.85 -14.39
CA GLY A 255 -1.28 18.84 -14.13
C GLY A 255 -1.78 19.83 -13.06
N PHE A 256 -0.92 20.37 -12.19
CA PHE A 256 -1.41 21.28 -11.15
C PHE A 256 -1.54 22.74 -11.61
N ASP A 257 -2.49 23.43 -10.99
CA ASP A 257 -2.77 24.84 -11.23
C ASP A 257 -1.98 25.74 -10.29
N THR A 258 -1.03 26.50 -10.83
CA THR A 258 -0.21 27.45 -10.06
C THR A 258 -1.03 28.60 -9.46
N SER A 259 -2.21 28.91 -10.00
CA SER A 259 -3.06 29.99 -9.50
C SER A 259 -3.56 29.75 -8.06
N LYS A 260 -3.46 28.52 -7.57
CA LYS A 260 -3.82 28.15 -6.18
C LYS A 260 -2.70 28.40 -5.18
N GLY A 261 -1.53 28.85 -5.62
CA GLY A 261 -0.39 29.14 -4.74
C GLY A 261 0.41 27.88 -4.35
N LEU A 262 0.37 26.82 -5.16
CA LEU A 262 1.24 25.67 -4.97
C LEU A 262 2.58 25.90 -5.67
N LEU A 263 3.68 25.76 -4.94
CA LEU A 263 5.04 25.85 -5.45
C LEU A 263 5.81 24.58 -5.12
N ILE A 264 6.66 24.14 -6.04
CA ILE A 264 7.58 23.02 -5.82
C ILE A 264 9.01 23.56 -5.73
N LEU A 265 9.69 23.29 -4.63
CA LEU A 265 11.13 23.50 -4.50
C LEU A 265 11.82 22.13 -4.51
N ALA A 266 12.91 22.02 -5.22
CA ALA A 266 13.75 20.82 -5.13
C ALA A 266 15.19 21.21 -4.86
N ALA A 267 15.95 20.31 -4.24
CA ALA A 267 17.37 20.51 -4.01
C ALA A 267 18.18 19.36 -4.59
N THR A 268 19.36 19.69 -5.14
CA THR A 268 20.34 18.70 -5.59
C THR A 268 21.75 19.20 -5.41
N ASN A 269 22.64 18.27 -5.14
CA ASN A 269 24.09 18.53 -5.16
C ASN A 269 24.72 18.19 -6.52
N ARG A 270 23.93 17.55 -7.42
CA ARG A 270 24.43 16.96 -8.67
C ARG A 270 23.49 17.28 -9.84
N PRO A 271 23.41 18.53 -10.26
CA PRO A 271 22.47 18.96 -11.31
C PRO A 271 22.76 18.29 -12.68
N GLU A 272 24.02 17.87 -12.90
CA GLU A 272 24.48 17.24 -14.14
C GLU A 272 23.88 15.86 -14.38
N VAL A 273 23.42 15.16 -13.31
CA VAL A 273 22.83 13.82 -13.44
C VAL A 273 21.32 13.86 -13.67
N LEU A 274 20.69 15.03 -13.53
CA LEU A 274 19.23 15.15 -13.63
C LEU A 274 18.72 14.95 -15.07
N ASP A 275 17.57 14.31 -15.18
CA ASP A 275 16.85 14.17 -16.45
C ASP A 275 16.43 15.57 -16.95
N LYS A 276 16.74 15.81 -18.22
CA LYS A 276 16.41 17.08 -18.89
C LYS A 276 14.92 17.39 -18.89
N ALA A 277 14.07 16.37 -18.75
CA ALA A 277 12.62 16.56 -18.64
C ALA A 277 12.22 17.36 -17.41
N LEU A 278 12.94 17.22 -16.28
CA LEU A 278 12.71 18.02 -15.06
C LEU A 278 12.98 19.51 -15.26
N LEU A 279 13.91 19.84 -16.15
CA LEU A 279 14.43 21.19 -16.38
C LEU A 279 13.72 21.93 -17.52
N ARG A 280 12.62 21.35 -18.05
CA ARG A 280 11.82 21.99 -19.10
C ARG A 280 10.97 23.12 -18.54
N PRO A 281 10.65 24.16 -19.38
CA PRO A 281 9.73 25.22 -18.99
C PRO A 281 8.40 24.64 -18.46
N GLY A 282 7.92 25.22 -17.36
CA GLY A 282 6.72 24.75 -16.68
C GLY A 282 6.96 23.64 -15.65
N ARG A 283 8.22 23.34 -15.34
CA ARG A 283 8.66 22.43 -14.27
C ARG A 283 9.67 23.15 -13.38
N PHE A 284 10.92 22.65 -13.26
CA PHE A 284 12.00 23.37 -12.58
C PHE A 284 12.70 24.31 -13.57
N ASP A 285 12.02 25.35 -13.98
CA ASP A 285 12.51 26.32 -14.96
C ASP A 285 13.40 27.40 -14.35
N ARG A 286 13.34 27.58 -13.04
CA ARG A 286 14.29 28.45 -12.31
C ARG A 286 15.33 27.61 -11.59
N ARG A 287 16.61 27.96 -11.82
CA ARG A 287 17.75 27.41 -11.08
C ARG A 287 18.30 28.48 -10.17
N ILE A 288 18.39 28.17 -8.89
CA ILE A 288 18.91 29.06 -7.86
C ILE A 288 20.18 28.42 -7.32
N ILE A 289 21.28 29.13 -7.52
CA ILE A 289 22.59 28.64 -7.07
C ILE A 289 22.76 28.96 -5.61
N VAL A 290 23.10 27.95 -4.82
CA VAL A 290 23.35 28.04 -3.37
C VAL A 290 24.81 27.63 -3.15
N ASP A 291 25.70 28.56 -3.41
CA ASP A 291 27.13 28.33 -3.38
C ASP A 291 27.71 28.31 -1.96
N LYS A 292 28.99 27.94 -1.86
CA LYS A 292 29.74 28.07 -0.63
C LYS A 292 29.76 29.54 -0.19
N PRO A 293 29.64 29.81 1.11
CA PRO A 293 29.60 31.17 1.60
C PRO A 293 30.95 31.90 1.32
N ASP A 294 30.87 33.14 0.88
CA ASP A 294 31.99 34.07 0.80
C ASP A 294 32.47 34.49 2.21
N LEU A 295 33.43 35.37 2.32
CA LEU A 295 33.96 35.78 3.61
C LEU A 295 32.86 36.36 4.52
N LYS A 296 32.00 37.23 3.98
CA LYS A 296 30.90 37.85 4.71
C LYS A 296 29.89 36.76 5.16
N GLY A 297 29.50 35.86 4.25
CA GLY A 297 28.59 34.77 4.55
C GLY A 297 29.15 33.81 5.59
N ARG A 298 30.49 33.53 5.59
CA ARG A 298 31.08 32.69 6.65
C ARG A 298 31.05 33.39 8.02
N LEU A 299 31.34 34.67 8.06
CA LEU A 299 31.23 35.46 9.29
C LEU A 299 29.79 35.46 9.82
N GLU A 300 28.82 35.64 8.96
CA GLU A 300 27.40 35.58 9.33
C GLU A 300 27.02 34.17 9.82
N THR A 301 27.49 33.11 9.13
CA THR A 301 27.29 31.73 9.54
C THR A 301 27.86 31.46 10.94
N LEU A 302 29.10 31.91 11.19
CA LEU A 302 29.73 31.83 12.50
C LEU A 302 28.89 32.53 13.56
N LYS A 303 28.42 33.75 13.29
CA LYS A 303 27.58 34.53 14.21
C LYS A 303 26.25 33.83 14.54
N VAL A 304 25.59 33.28 13.54
CA VAL A 304 24.33 32.51 13.73
C VAL A 304 24.54 31.28 14.61
N HIS A 305 25.56 30.47 14.28
CA HIS A 305 25.85 29.24 15.04
C HIS A 305 26.46 29.48 16.42
N SER A 306 27.07 30.62 16.66
CA SER A 306 27.65 30.97 17.96
C SER A 306 26.71 31.77 18.87
N LYS A 307 25.50 32.05 18.45
CA LYS A 307 24.54 32.90 19.18
C LYS A 307 24.29 32.44 20.62
N ASP A 308 24.25 31.12 20.83
CA ASP A 308 23.98 30.50 22.13
C ASP A 308 25.26 29.94 22.78
N VAL A 309 26.44 30.22 22.19
CA VAL A 309 27.73 29.73 22.67
C VAL A 309 28.38 30.81 23.55
N LYS A 310 28.80 30.46 24.74
CA LYS A 310 29.63 31.35 25.59
C LYS A 310 31.04 31.36 25.02
N MET A 311 31.41 32.45 24.40
CA MET A 311 32.76 32.69 23.85
C MET A 311 33.61 33.50 24.82
N ASP A 312 34.91 33.22 24.83
CA ASP A 312 35.90 34.05 25.47
C ASP A 312 36.14 35.32 24.69
N GLU A 313 36.59 36.39 25.38
CA GLU A 313 36.84 37.72 24.75
C GLU A 313 37.98 37.66 23.71
N THR A 314 38.80 36.63 23.71
CA THR A 314 39.90 36.45 22.77
C THR A 314 39.44 35.83 21.43
N VAL A 315 38.18 35.38 21.31
CA VAL A 315 37.64 34.76 20.10
C VAL A 315 37.33 35.84 19.05
N ASP A 316 38.10 35.85 18.00
CA ASP A 316 37.90 36.73 16.83
C ASP A 316 37.18 35.97 15.70
N LEU A 317 35.89 36.24 15.50
CA LEU A 317 35.08 35.61 14.47
C LEU A 317 35.51 36.06 13.04
N ASP A 318 36.06 37.26 12.89
CA ASP A 318 36.54 37.76 11.59
C ASP A 318 37.82 36.97 11.19
N ALA A 319 38.73 36.76 12.13
CA ALA A 319 39.92 35.95 11.89
C ALA A 319 39.53 34.49 11.60
N LEU A 320 38.53 33.91 12.30
CA LEU A 320 38.01 32.57 12.02
C LEU A 320 37.35 32.49 10.63
N ALA A 321 36.59 33.52 10.23
CA ALA A 321 35.99 33.56 8.91
C ALA A 321 37.04 33.59 7.79
N LEU A 322 38.18 34.27 8.00
CA LEU A 322 39.33 34.26 7.09
C LEU A 322 39.96 32.86 7.02
N ALA A 323 40.21 32.26 8.17
CA ALA A 323 40.89 30.96 8.27
C ALA A 323 40.05 29.78 7.70
N THR A 324 38.71 29.92 7.65
CA THR A 324 37.77 28.88 7.19
C THR A 324 37.40 29.03 5.71
N ALA A 325 38.25 29.60 4.88
CA ALA A 325 37.97 29.72 3.45
C ALA A 325 37.69 28.37 2.79
N GLY A 326 36.56 28.28 2.04
CA GLY A 326 36.12 27.09 1.34
C GLY A 326 35.31 26.08 2.20
N LEU A 327 35.16 26.31 3.49
CA LEU A 327 34.26 25.53 4.34
C LEU A 327 32.78 25.94 4.12
N VAL A 328 31.88 25.08 4.57
CA VAL A 328 30.41 25.24 4.55
C VAL A 328 29.89 25.30 6.00
N GLY A 329 28.64 25.71 6.16
CA GLY A 329 28.01 25.83 7.47
C GLY A 329 27.63 24.50 8.11
#